data_254447daa5715fdef77b6f6e09c328bb
#
_entry.id   254447daa5715fdef77b6f6e09c328bb
#
_cell.length_a   1.000
_cell.length_b   1.000
_cell.length_c   1.000
_cell.angle_alpha   90.00
_cell.angle_beta   90.00
_cell.angle_gamma   90.00
#
_symmetry.space_group_name_H-M   'P 1'
#
loop_
_entity.id
_entity.type
_entity.pdbx_description
1 polymer ?
#
loop_
_entity_poly.entity_id
_entity_poly.type
_entity_poly.pdbx_seq_one_letter_code
_entity_poly.pdbx_strand_id
1 'polypeptide(L)' 'MLVSAKEMLNKAREGKYAVGQFNINNLEWTKAVLLTAQENNSPVILGVSEGAGKYMCGYKTIVGMVNGMLEELNITVPVA' A
#
# COMPACT_ATOMS: atom_id res chain seq x y z
N MET A 1 7.04 -7.07 -1.77
CA MET A 1 6.18 -7.72 -0.77
C MET A 1 5.73 -6.73 0.26
N LEU A 2 4.52 -6.87 0.75
CA LEU A 2 4.01 -6.00 1.82
C LEU A 2 4.86 -6.10 3.07
N VAL A 3 5.04 -4.98 3.76
CA VAL A 3 5.82 -4.91 5.01
C VAL A 3 4.97 -4.36 6.14
N SER A 4 5.43 -4.58 7.38
CA SER A 4 4.81 -3.96 8.55
C SER A 4 5.03 -2.45 8.51
N ALA A 5 4.06 -1.69 8.99
CA ALA A 5 4.18 -0.24 9.08
C ALA A 5 5.12 0.21 10.21
N LYS A 6 5.53 -0.68 11.09
CA LYS A 6 6.31 -0.32 12.29
C LYS A 6 7.61 0.43 11.96
N GLU A 7 8.46 -0.18 11.16
CA GLU A 7 9.74 0.44 10.80
C GLU A 7 9.54 1.68 9.94
N MET A 8 8.59 1.63 9.02
CA MET A 8 8.21 2.74 8.16
C MET A 8 7.83 3.98 8.98
N LEU A 9 7.00 3.79 10.01
CA LEU A 9 6.54 4.88 10.86
C LEU A 9 7.63 5.37 11.80
N ASN A 10 8.50 4.48 12.28
CA ASN A 10 9.65 4.88 13.09
C ASN A 10 10.60 5.78 12.30
N LYS A 11 10.89 5.43 11.06
CA LYS A 11 11.72 6.25 10.17
C LYS A 11 11.08 7.61 9.88
N ALA A 12 9.76 7.62 9.67
CA ALA A 12 9.02 8.84 9.43
C ALA A 12 9.11 9.77 10.65
N ARG A 13 8.98 9.22 11.85
CA ARG A 13 9.08 9.97 13.10
C ARG A 13 10.46 10.58 13.27
N GLU A 14 11.51 9.81 13.05
CA GLU A 14 12.89 10.29 13.13
C GLU A 14 13.19 11.35 12.09
N GLY A 15 12.70 11.15 10.86
CA GLY A 15 12.89 12.08 9.75
C GLY A 15 11.94 13.26 9.75
N LYS A 16 10.98 13.29 10.68
CA LYS A 16 9.98 14.35 10.82
C LYS A 16 9.15 14.56 9.55
N TYR A 17 8.68 13.44 8.97
CA TYR A 17 7.74 13.48 7.84
C TYR A 17 6.57 12.53 8.11
N ALA A 18 5.51 12.70 7.34
CA ALA A 18 4.33 11.86 7.45
C ALA A 18 4.31 10.81 6.35
N VAL A 19 3.68 9.67 6.63
CA VAL A 19 3.40 8.64 5.65
C VAL A 19 1.91 8.67 5.34
N GLY A 20 1.56 8.76 4.06
CA GLY A 20 0.16 8.78 3.65
C GLY A 20 -0.47 7.39 3.76
N GLN A 21 -1.74 7.37 4.19
CA GLN A 21 -2.58 6.17 4.18
C GLN A 21 -3.72 6.43 3.20
N PHE A 22 -3.92 5.51 2.26
CA PHE A 22 -4.95 5.66 1.24
C PHE A 22 -5.85 4.44 1.20
N ASN A 23 -7.16 4.66 1.22
CA ASN A 23 -8.11 3.57 1.11
C ASN A 23 -8.16 3.07 -0.32
N ILE A 24 -8.18 1.74 -0.47
CA ILE A 24 -8.30 1.11 -1.77
C ILE A 24 -9.63 0.34 -1.85
N ASN A 25 -10.26 0.36 -3.01
CA ASN A 25 -11.54 -0.30 -3.25
C ASN A 25 -11.50 -1.28 -4.41
N ASN A 26 -10.51 -1.19 -5.27
CA ASN A 26 -10.39 -2.03 -6.45
C ASN A 26 -8.95 -2.02 -6.96
N LEU A 27 -8.70 -2.78 -8.03
CA LEU A 27 -7.38 -2.89 -8.63
C LEU A 27 -6.90 -1.54 -9.19
N GLU A 28 -7.77 -0.81 -9.84
CA GLU A 28 -7.42 0.45 -10.51
C GLU A 28 -6.96 1.51 -9.52
N TRP A 29 -7.66 1.65 -8.39
CA TRP A 29 -7.26 2.56 -7.32
C TRP A 29 -5.94 2.15 -6.69
N THR A 30 -5.78 0.85 -6.46
CA THR A 30 -4.53 0.31 -5.90
C THR A 30 -3.36 0.61 -6.83
N LYS A 31 -3.54 0.36 -8.12
CA LYS A 31 -2.51 0.64 -9.13
C LYS A 31 -2.12 2.12 -9.13
N ALA A 32 -3.10 3.02 -9.09
CA ALA A 32 -2.85 4.45 -9.06
C ALA A 32 -2.04 4.87 -7.84
N VAL A 33 -2.39 4.37 -6.66
CA VAL A 33 -1.66 4.67 -5.43
C VAL A 33 -0.22 4.15 -5.50
N LEU A 34 -0.04 2.91 -5.92
CA LEU A 34 1.28 2.30 -5.98
C LEU A 34 2.21 2.99 -6.98
N LEU A 35 1.72 3.28 -8.18
CA LEU A 35 2.52 3.98 -9.19
C LEU A 35 2.90 5.39 -8.74
N THR A 36 1.99 6.10 -8.11
CA THR A 36 2.25 7.43 -7.59
C THR A 36 3.25 7.41 -6.44
N ALA A 37 3.14 6.45 -5.54
CA ALA A 37 4.09 6.28 -4.45
C ALA A 37 5.50 6.00 -4.99
N GLN A 38 5.61 5.10 -5.96
CA GLN A 38 6.89 4.76 -6.58
C GLN A 38 7.49 5.96 -7.31
N GLU A 39 6.68 6.69 -8.07
CA GLU A 39 7.12 7.88 -8.80
C GLU A 39 7.67 8.95 -7.86
N ASN A 40 7.07 9.09 -6.69
CA ASN A 40 7.49 10.06 -5.68
C ASN A 40 8.51 9.49 -4.68
N ASN A 41 8.98 8.27 -4.89
CA ASN A 41 9.91 7.59 -3.99
C ASN A 41 9.46 7.66 -2.52
N SER A 42 8.18 7.46 -2.28
CA SER A 42 7.56 7.61 -0.97
C SER A 42 6.96 6.30 -0.47
N PRO A 43 7.16 5.94 0.80
CA PRO A 43 6.45 4.81 1.38
C PRO A 43 4.97 5.13 1.49
N VAL A 44 4.13 4.11 1.51
CA VAL A 44 2.69 4.29 1.54
C VAL A 44 2.02 3.18 2.35
N ILE A 45 0.89 3.52 2.97
CA ILE A 45 0.04 2.55 3.66
C ILE A 45 -1.27 2.45 2.89
N LEU A 46 -1.66 1.23 2.54
CA LEU A 46 -2.94 0.95 1.91
C LEU A 46 -3.95 0.59 2.99
N GLY A 47 -5.07 1.30 3.02
CA GLY A 47 -6.14 1.05 3.97
C GLY A 47 -7.27 0.26 3.32
N VAL A 48 -7.81 -0.72 4.05
CA VAL A 48 -8.92 -1.53 3.56
C VAL A 48 -10.00 -1.57 4.63
N SER A 49 -11.14 -0.94 4.37
CA SER A 49 -12.30 -1.02 5.27
C SER A 49 -12.95 -2.40 5.20
N GLU A 50 -13.79 -2.72 6.18
CA GLU A 50 -14.56 -3.97 6.15
C GLU A 50 -15.40 -4.07 4.88
N GLY A 51 -16.06 -2.97 4.50
CA GLY A 51 -16.88 -2.94 3.30
C GLY A 51 -16.07 -3.18 2.03
N ALA A 52 -14.92 -2.54 1.90
CA ALA A 52 -14.03 -2.75 0.76
C ALA A 52 -13.49 -4.19 0.75
N GLY A 53 -13.18 -4.73 1.94
CA GLY A 53 -12.72 -6.11 2.06
C GLY A 53 -13.74 -7.10 1.54
N LYS A 54 -15.02 -6.91 1.89
CA LYS A 54 -16.12 -7.75 1.40
C LYS A 54 -16.30 -7.59 -0.12
N TYR A 55 -16.27 -6.36 -0.59
CA TYR A 55 -16.42 -6.06 -2.01
C TYR A 55 -15.34 -6.74 -2.86
N MET A 56 -14.10 -6.75 -2.37
CA MET A 56 -12.96 -7.32 -3.09
C MET A 56 -12.71 -8.81 -2.79
N CYS A 57 -13.68 -9.52 -2.28
CA CYS A 57 -13.60 -10.96 -1.97
C CYS A 57 -12.75 -11.34 -0.75
N GLY A 58 -12.48 -10.41 0.14
CA GLY A 58 -11.79 -10.70 1.40
C GLY A 58 -10.34 -10.23 1.44
N TYR A 59 -9.81 -10.15 2.65
CA TYR A 59 -8.47 -9.61 2.87
C TYR A 59 -7.36 -10.46 2.25
N LYS A 60 -7.52 -11.76 2.25
CA LYS A 60 -6.54 -12.67 1.64
C LYS A 60 -6.39 -12.40 0.14
N THR A 61 -7.53 -12.19 -0.53
CA THR A 61 -7.56 -11.84 -1.94
C THR A 61 -6.85 -10.51 -2.19
N ILE A 62 -7.10 -9.53 -1.33
CA ILE A 62 -6.49 -8.21 -1.45
C ILE A 62 -4.98 -8.28 -1.27
N VAL A 63 -4.51 -9.02 -0.26
CA VAL A 63 -3.07 -9.20 -0.03
C VAL A 63 -2.42 -9.87 -1.24
N GLY A 64 -3.06 -10.89 -1.81
CA GLY A 64 -2.57 -11.55 -3.02
C GLY A 64 -2.48 -10.59 -4.21
N MET A 65 -3.53 -9.81 -4.41
CA MET A 65 -3.55 -8.80 -5.47
C MET A 65 -2.42 -7.78 -5.30
N VAL A 66 -2.29 -7.22 -4.12
CA VAL A 66 -1.25 -6.20 -3.87
C VAL A 66 0.14 -6.77 -4.04
N ASN A 67 0.43 -7.93 -3.48
CA ASN A 67 1.74 -8.56 -3.64
C ASN A 67 2.06 -8.84 -5.13
N GLY A 68 1.07 -9.29 -5.89
CA GLY A 68 1.24 -9.46 -7.34
C GLY A 68 1.56 -8.15 -8.04
N MET A 69 0.85 -7.08 -7.67
CA MET A 69 1.07 -5.77 -8.27
C MET A 69 2.44 -5.17 -7.91
N LEU A 70 2.90 -5.36 -6.67
CA LEU A 70 4.22 -4.89 -6.26
C LEU A 70 5.31 -5.49 -7.16
N GLU A 71 5.17 -6.75 -7.51
CA GLU A 71 6.10 -7.45 -8.37
C GLU A 71 5.97 -7.00 -9.83
N GLU A 72 4.76 -7.05 -10.39
CA GLU A 72 4.53 -6.70 -11.79
C GLU A 72 4.85 -5.24 -12.12
N LEU A 73 4.60 -4.33 -11.20
CA LEU A 73 4.84 -2.90 -11.38
C LEU A 73 6.24 -2.46 -10.94
N ASN A 74 7.07 -3.38 -10.47
CA ASN A 74 8.41 -3.10 -9.95
C ASN A 74 8.39 -2.03 -8.86
N ILE A 75 7.50 -2.17 -7.89
CA ILE A 75 7.41 -1.25 -6.77
C ILE A 75 8.51 -1.57 -5.76
N THR A 76 9.39 -0.62 -5.52
CA THR A 76 10.52 -0.78 -4.59
C THR A 76 10.34 0.00 -3.29
N VAL A 77 9.45 1.00 -3.26
CA VAL A 77 9.16 1.73 -2.03
C VAL A 77 8.43 0.82 -1.04
N PRO A 78 8.62 1.03 0.27
CA PRO A 78 7.89 0.24 1.27
C PRO A 78 6.38 0.46 1.18
N VAL A 79 5.61 -0.64 1.19
CA VAL A 79 4.15 -0.61 1.16
C VAL A 79 3.63 -1.48 2.31
N ALA A 80 2.80 -0.88 3.16
CA ALA A 80 2.12 -1.57 4.26
C ALA A 80 0.61 -1.61 4.05
#